data_cb91ea2d0694c1f3f6ee161b0e78c916
#
_entry.id   cb91ea2d0694c1f3f6ee161b0e78c916
#
_cell.length_a   1.000
_cell.length_b   1.000
_cell.length_c   1.000
_cell.angle_alpha   90.00
_cell.angle_beta   90.00
_cell.angle_gamma   90.00
#
_symmetry.space_group_name_H-M   'P 1'
#
loop_
_entity.id
_entity.type
_entity.pdbx_description
1 polymer ?
#
loop_
_entity_poly.entity_id
_entity_poly.type
_entity_poly.pdbx_seq_one_letter_code
_entity_poly.pdbx_strand_id
1 'polypeptide(L)'
;PEDVDFKAVEQSLAAEPGVTGVHDLHIWSLTSGKHSLSSHIVFDRDVVEAGQMLAALRRMLSERFDMHHVTLQLEHMPCEDAHSAHTYRPPMSAVRESTTGSTGHERDA
;
A
#
# COMPACT_ATOMS: atom_id res chain seq x y z
N PRO A 1 9.39 8.46 -16.93
CA PRO A 1 9.75 8.88 -16.30
C PRO A 1 8.78 9.52 -15.62
N GLU A 2 8.35 10.24 -16.11
CA GLU A 2 7.42 10.82 -15.56
C GLU A 2 6.41 9.86 -15.28
N ASP A 3 6.36 8.80 -15.95
CA ASP A 3 5.33 7.87 -15.74
C ASP A 3 5.77 6.73 -14.90
N VAL A 4 4.96 6.35 -13.95
CA VAL A 4 5.21 5.20 -13.15
C VAL A 4 4.32 4.10 -13.67
N ASP A 5 4.85 2.93 -13.84
CA ASP A 5 4.08 1.80 -14.29
C ASP A 5 3.29 1.24 -13.12
N PHE A 6 2.00 1.57 -13.07
CA PHE A 6 1.12 1.18 -11.98
C PHE A 6 1.14 -0.33 -11.77
N LYS A 7 1.05 -1.09 -12.87
CA LYS A 7 1.00 -2.53 -12.75
C LYS A 7 2.30 -3.09 -12.18
N ALA A 8 3.42 -2.52 -12.57
CA ALA A 8 4.70 -2.99 -12.05
C ALA A 8 4.81 -2.72 -10.56
N VAL A 9 4.29 -1.58 -10.10
CA VAL A 9 4.32 -1.26 -8.69
C VAL A 9 3.41 -2.24 -7.94
N GLU A 10 2.22 -2.49 -8.46
CA GLU A 10 1.28 -3.39 -7.82
C GLU A 10 1.88 -4.79 -7.72
N GLN A 11 2.49 -5.26 -8.78
CA GLN A 11 3.09 -6.58 -8.78
C GLN A 11 4.27 -6.67 -7.82
N SER A 12 5.04 -5.61 -7.73
CA SER A 12 6.19 -5.60 -6.83
C SER A 12 5.76 -5.60 -5.37
N LEU A 13 4.67 -4.90 -5.05
CA LEU A 13 4.15 -4.92 -3.70
C LEU A 13 3.63 -6.32 -3.39
N ALA A 14 2.92 -6.94 -4.31
CA ALA A 14 2.36 -8.25 -4.09
C ALA A 14 3.42 -9.34 -4.01
N ALA A 15 4.56 -9.11 -4.60
CA ALA A 15 5.64 -10.09 -4.59
C ALA A 15 6.50 -10.06 -3.34
N GLU A 16 6.32 -9.05 -2.50
CA GLU A 16 7.15 -8.97 -1.30
C GLU A 16 6.81 -10.14 -0.39
N PRO A 17 7.81 -10.85 0.14
CA PRO A 17 7.54 -12.00 0.99
C PRO A 17 6.63 -11.64 2.16
N GLY A 18 5.58 -12.40 2.35
CA GLY A 18 4.63 -12.18 3.42
C GLY A 18 3.39 -11.41 3.01
N VAL A 19 3.41 -10.75 1.86
CA VAL A 19 2.24 -9.99 1.42
C VAL A 19 1.21 -10.96 0.86
N THR A 20 -0.03 -10.84 1.32
CA THR A 20 -1.12 -11.68 0.85
C THR A 20 -2.19 -10.89 0.13
N GLY A 21 -2.12 -9.58 0.18
CA GLY A 21 -3.09 -8.76 -0.55
C GLY A 21 -2.64 -7.32 -0.67
N VAL A 22 -2.99 -6.70 -1.78
CA VAL A 22 -2.71 -5.29 -2.01
C VAL A 22 -4.02 -4.68 -2.43
N HIS A 23 -4.49 -3.70 -1.68
CA HIS A 23 -5.78 -3.08 -1.95
C HIS A 23 -5.68 -1.57 -1.97
N ASP A 24 -6.56 -0.95 -2.69
CA ASP A 24 -6.67 0.52 -2.71
C ASP A 24 -5.35 1.18 -3.02
N LEU A 25 -4.70 0.71 -4.05
CA LEU A 25 -3.43 1.29 -4.46
C LEU A 25 -3.68 2.56 -5.26
N HIS A 26 -3.11 3.65 -4.78
CA HIS A 26 -3.21 4.93 -5.46
C HIS A 26 -1.82 5.50 -5.65
N ILE A 27 -1.55 6.00 -6.84
CA ILE A 27 -0.28 6.65 -7.14
C ILE A 27 -0.61 7.98 -7.79
N TRP A 28 -0.01 9.03 -7.32
CA TRP A 28 -0.27 10.35 -7.92
C TRP A 28 1.04 11.14 -7.99
N SER A 29 1.05 12.13 -8.86
CA SER A 29 2.24 12.93 -9.09
C SER A 29 2.13 14.24 -8.34
N LEU A 30 3.26 14.67 -7.83
CA LEU A 30 3.35 15.96 -7.17
C LEU A 30 3.90 16.97 -8.15
N THR A 31 3.72 18.23 -7.82
CA THR A 31 4.21 19.28 -8.72
C THR A 31 5.72 19.26 -8.88
N SER A 32 6.41 18.66 -7.94
CA SER A 32 7.86 18.57 -8.03
C SER A 32 8.31 17.49 -9.01
N GLY A 33 7.38 16.78 -9.59
CA GLY A 33 7.74 15.68 -10.47
C GLY A 33 7.90 14.37 -9.73
N LYS A 34 7.73 14.39 -8.43
CA LYS A 34 7.86 13.17 -7.67
C LYS A 34 6.52 12.47 -7.56
N HIS A 35 6.55 11.21 -7.23
CA HIS A 35 5.32 10.44 -7.12
C HIS A 35 5.07 10.06 -5.67
N SER A 36 3.81 9.96 -5.31
CA SER A 36 3.39 9.53 -4.00
C SER A 36 2.52 8.31 -4.14
N LEU A 37 2.47 7.50 -3.09
CA LEU A 37 1.72 6.26 -3.13
C LEU A 37 0.99 6.04 -1.83
N SER A 38 -0.20 5.47 -1.91
CA SER A 38 -0.87 4.96 -0.73
C SER A 38 -1.48 3.62 -1.07
N SER A 39 -1.53 2.73 -0.11
CA SER A 39 -2.13 1.42 -0.33
C SER A 39 -2.40 0.71 0.99
N HIS A 40 -3.33 -0.21 0.96
CA HIS A 40 -3.55 -1.15 2.05
C HIS A 40 -2.77 -2.41 1.69
N ILE A 41 -2.03 -2.93 2.64
CA ILE A 41 -1.24 -4.13 2.44
C ILE A 41 -1.66 -5.15 3.49
N VAL A 42 -2.14 -6.29 3.03
CA VAL A 42 -2.49 -7.37 3.93
C VAL A 42 -1.31 -8.32 3.94
N PHE A 43 -0.86 -8.73 5.10
CA PHE A 43 0.33 -9.57 5.19
C PHE A 43 0.15 -10.64 6.26
N ASP A 44 0.95 -11.68 6.16
CA ASP A 44 0.94 -12.79 7.08
C ASP A 44 1.99 -12.54 8.15
N ARG A 45 1.56 -12.22 9.37
CA ARG A 45 2.53 -11.88 10.38
C ARG A 45 3.27 -13.08 10.94
N ASP A 46 2.92 -14.28 10.53
CA ASP A 46 3.72 -15.44 10.87
C ASP A 46 4.94 -15.53 9.95
N VAL A 47 4.91 -14.81 8.84
CA VAL A 47 6.01 -14.80 7.90
C VAL A 47 6.93 -13.62 8.18
N VAL A 48 6.36 -12.46 8.49
CA VAL A 48 7.17 -11.28 8.68
C VAL A 48 6.49 -10.36 9.69
N GLU A 49 7.28 -9.70 10.49
CA GLU A 49 6.75 -8.81 11.50
C GLU A 49 6.43 -7.46 10.85
N ALA A 50 5.44 -6.76 11.40
CA ALA A 50 4.94 -5.54 10.77
C ALA A 50 6.00 -4.48 10.50
N GLY A 51 6.87 -4.24 11.44
CA GLY A 51 7.91 -3.24 11.26
C GLY A 51 8.87 -3.61 10.16
N GLN A 52 9.18 -4.90 10.05
CA GLN A 52 10.06 -5.38 9.01
C GLN A 52 9.37 -5.30 7.66
N MET A 53 8.08 -5.59 7.62
CA MET A 53 7.31 -5.51 6.40
C MET A 53 7.31 -4.07 5.89
N LEU A 54 7.03 -3.12 6.78
CA LEU A 54 6.98 -1.73 6.38
C LEU A 54 8.33 -1.28 5.84
N ALA A 55 9.42 -1.65 6.52
CA ALA A 55 10.74 -1.26 6.09
C ALA A 55 11.08 -1.86 4.73
N ALA A 56 10.71 -3.11 4.51
CA ALA A 56 11.01 -3.77 3.25
C ALA A 56 10.24 -3.12 2.09
N LEU A 57 8.96 -2.82 2.32
CA LEU A 57 8.17 -2.21 1.27
C LEU A 57 8.67 -0.80 0.94
N ARG A 58 9.01 -0.03 1.97
CA ARG A 58 9.52 1.31 1.72
C ARG A 58 10.84 1.26 0.98
N ARG A 59 11.69 0.32 1.32
CA ARG A 59 12.97 0.22 0.64
C ARG A 59 12.76 -0.18 -0.81
N MET A 60 11.89 -1.12 -1.07
CA MET A 60 11.64 -1.58 -2.42
C MET A 60 11.09 -0.43 -3.27
N LEU A 61 10.14 0.33 -2.73
CA LEU A 61 9.54 1.43 -3.47
C LEU A 61 10.56 2.54 -3.73
N SER A 62 11.42 2.79 -2.77
CA SER A 62 12.44 3.81 -2.93
C SER A 62 13.49 3.38 -3.95
N GLU A 63 13.96 2.16 -3.86
CA GLU A 63 15.05 1.72 -4.72
C GLU A 63 14.63 1.41 -6.14
N ARG A 64 13.45 0.85 -6.29
CA ARG A 64 13.03 0.43 -7.63
C ARG A 64 12.19 1.46 -8.36
N PHE A 65 11.47 2.29 -7.65
CA PHE A 65 10.54 3.21 -8.26
C PHE A 65 10.77 4.67 -7.87
N ASP A 66 11.78 4.92 -7.06
CA ASP A 66 12.12 6.28 -6.62
C ASP A 66 10.92 6.96 -5.94
N MET A 67 10.18 6.19 -5.17
CA MET A 67 9.05 6.71 -4.42
C MET A 67 9.39 6.82 -2.97
N HIS A 68 9.30 8.03 -2.44
CA HIS A 68 9.69 8.30 -1.07
C HIS A 68 8.52 8.81 -0.22
N HIS A 69 7.45 9.27 -0.86
CA HIS A 69 6.26 9.71 -0.15
C HIS A 69 5.26 8.57 -0.21
N VAL A 70 5.33 7.71 0.79
CA VAL A 70 4.57 6.46 0.77
C VAL A 70 3.77 6.31 2.05
N THR A 71 2.49 6.03 1.93
CA THR A 71 1.63 5.77 3.06
C THR A 71 1.08 4.37 2.91
N LEU A 72 1.43 3.50 3.82
CA LEU A 72 0.99 2.12 3.75
C LEU A 72 0.23 1.78 5.02
N GLN A 73 -0.95 1.21 4.85
CA GLN A 73 -1.72 0.74 5.98
C GLN A 73 -1.57 -0.77 6.00
N LEU A 74 -0.91 -1.28 7.00
CA LEU A 74 -0.62 -2.70 7.08
C LEU A 74 -1.70 -3.39 7.92
N GLU A 75 -2.17 -4.51 7.41
CA GLU A 75 -3.19 -5.28 8.10
C GLU A 75 -2.80 -6.73 8.07
N HIS A 76 -3.05 -7.45 9.15
CA HIS A 76 -2.83 -8.87 9.11
C HIS A 76 -4.16 -9.50 9.41
N MET A 77 -4.46 -10.58 8.73
CA MET A 77 -5.71 -11.21 8.88
C MET A 77 -5.58 -12.66 8.94
N PRO A 78 -6.01 -13.28 9.99
CA PRO A 78 -6.05 -14.72 10.03
C PRO A 78 -7.14 -15.11 9.07
N CYS A 79 -7.13 -16.31 8.65
CA CYS A 79 -8.04 -16.82 7.70
C CYS A 79 -9.45 -16.46 7.94
N GLU A 80 -9.97 -16.63 9.07
CA GLU A 80 -11.33 -16.33 9.32
C GLU A 80 -11.59 -14.88 9.25
N ASP A 81 -10.71 -14.05 9.64
CA ASP A 81 -10.95 -12.64 9.64
C ASP A 81 -10.88 -12.08 8.26
N ALA A 82 -10.21 -12.72 7.39
CA ALA A 82 -10.08 -12.26 6.04
C ALA A 82 -11.44 -12.12 5.40
N HIS A 83 -12.36 -12.98 5.71
CA HIS A 83 -13.64 -12.89 5.14
C HIS A 83 -14.36 -11.66 5.61
N SER A 84 -14.30 -11.38 6.85
CA SER A 84 -14.97 -10.24 7.37
C SER A 84 -14.40 -8.99 6.80
N ALA A 85 -13.17 -8.92 6.67
CA ALA A 85 -12.52 -7.75 6.19
C ALA A 85 -12.95 -7.47 4.81
N HIS A 86 -13.08 -8.48 4.03
CA HIS A 86 -13.48 -8.32 2.75
C HIS A 86 -14.78 -7.69 2.63
N THR A 87 -15.71 -8.17 3.32
CA THR A 87 -17.01 -7.66 3.19
C THR A 87 -17.05 -6.25 3.66
N TYR A 88 -16.24 -5.91 4.55
CA TYR A 88 -16.31 -4.66 5.09
C TYR A 88 -15.74 -3.57 4.31
N ARG A 89 -14.78 -3.76 3.57
CA ARG A 89 -14.08 -2.83 3.01
C ARG A 89 -14.52 -2.06 1.94
N PRO A 90 -15.14 -2.52 1.06
CA PRO A 90 -15.46 -1.86 -0.13
C PRO A 90 -15.85 -0.43 -0.02
N PRO A 91 -16.72 -0.15 0.74
CA PRO A 91 -17.25 1.14 0.75
C PRO A 91 -16.28 2.20 0.98
N MET A 92 -15.45 2.02 1.80
CA MET A 92 -14.62 2.99 2.09
C MET A 92 -13.69 3.27 1.12
N SER A 93 -13.26 2.37 0.45
CA SER A 93 -12.28 2.61 -0.50
C SER A 93 -12.78 3.57 -1.50
N ALA A 94 -13.97 3.55 -1.69
CA ALA A 94 -14.45 4.35 -2.72
C ALA A 94 -14.20 5.74 -2.45
N VAL A 95 -14.10 6.03 -1.50
CA VAL A 95 -13.92 7.33 -1.27
C VAL A 95 -12.82 7.97 -1.27
N ARG A 96 -12.33 7.96 -0.99
CA ARG A 96 -11.40 8.74 -0.90
C ARG A 96 -10.68 9.02 -1.55
N GLU A 97 -10.65 8.95 -1.89
CA GLU A 97 -10.08 9.30 -2.44
C GLU A 97 -9.69 10.00 -2.86
N SER A 98 -9.59 10.01 -2.95
CA SER A 98 -9.20 10.70 -3.49
C SER A 98 -8.70 11.59 -3.29
N THR A 99 -8.62 11.77 -2.88
CA THR A 99 -8.20 12.65 -2.71
C THR A 99 -7.53 13.01 -2.08
N THR A 100 -7.36 12.70 -1.63
CA THR A 100 -6.83 13.08 -1.06
C THR A 100 -6.13 13.03 -0.59
N GLY A 101 -5.97 12.76 -0.31
CA GLY A 101 -5.28 12.81 0.01
C GLY A 101 -4.89 12.63 0.83
N SER A 102 -4.91 12.57 1.13
CA SER A 102 -4.63 12.59 1.75
C SER A 102 -4.51 12.12 2.45
N THR A 103 -4.64 11.88 2.60
CA THR A 103 -4.64 11.61 3.23
C THR A 103 -4.39 10.99 3.83
N GLY A 104 -4.26 10.49 4.07
CA GLY A 104 -3.91 10.03 4.48
C GLY A 104 -3.55 9.58 5.25
N HIS A 105 -3.34 9.55 5.58
CA HIS A 105 -2.98 9.28 6.20
C HIS A 105 -2.90 9.08 7.17
N GLU A 106 -3.02 9.35 7.36
CA GLU A 106 -3.06 9.41 8.27
C GLU A 106 -3.37 8.59 9.05
N ARG A 107 -3.66 8.18 9.29
CA ARG A 107 -3.99 7.40 9.94
C ARG A 107 -3.33 6.45 9.95
N ASP A 108 -2.80 6.16 9.75
CA ASP A 108 -2.24 5.32 9.66
C ASP A 108 -1.44 5.03 10.23
N ALA A 109 -1.34 5.03 10.57
CA ALA A 109 -0.66 4.79 11.11
C ALA A 109 -0.31 4.37 11.53
#